data_fb5f59a4944fd9f4c0c9558e34c607b2
#
_entry.id   fb5f59a4944fd9f4c0c9558e34c607b2
#
_cell.length_a   1.000
_cell.length_b   1.000
_cell.length_c   1.000
_cell.angle_alpha   90.00
_cell.angle_beta   90.00
_cell.angle_gamma   90.00
#
_symmetry.space_group_name_H-M   'P 1'
#
loop_
_entity.id
_entity.type
_entity.pdbx_description
1 polymer ?
#
loop_
_entity_poly.entity_id
_entity_poly.type
_entity_poly.pdbx_seq_one_letter_code
_entity_poly.pdbx_strand_id
1 'polypeptide(L)'
;AFNMDIDIIGTPDEEAMGCKVDMCNAGVFKEYDFAIMVHLDGEETRPNSQFLALDCFRAKYHGKPAHAAGEPWNGVNAVNGVQLAIHAMDMMRQQVRPETRIGTWIIAGGTASNVIPAFGELEVTVRHTEREYLNGLSEQIKKIFEGAALCTGTTVDVEFYGNPYDDMNQNNRGTALIEEVMANMGLDFEPGPAALGGSSDIGNVSYQCAACLLYTSPSPRDTE
;
A
#
# COMPACT_ATOMS: atom_id res chain seq x y z
N ALA A 1 7.21 36.57 -19.22
CA ALA A 1 6.71 35.24 -19.62
C ALA A 1 7.72 34.21 -19.12
N PHE A 2 7.27 33.20 -18.41
CA PHE A 2 8.09 32.06 -18.04
C PHE A 2 8.27 31.18 -19.28
N ASN A 3 9.51 30.75 -19.57
CA ASN A 3 9.80 29.80 -20.63
C ASN A 3 9.62 28.38 -20.04
N MET A 4 8.37 27.97 -19.91
CA MET A 4 7.96 26.73 -19.25
C MET A 4 6.73 26.19 -19.94
N ASP A 5 6.74 24.91 -20.28
CA ASP A 5 5.59 24.16 -20.74
C ASP A 5 4.93 23.49 -19.53
N ILE A 6 3.60 23.50 -19.47
CA ILE A 6 2.80 22.90 -18.39
C ILE A 6 1.77 21.98 -18.98
N ASP A 7 1.82 20.71 -18.59
CA ASP A 7 0.84 19.70 -18.95
C ASP A 7 -0.02 19.33 -17.73
N ILE A 8 -1.28 19.05 -17.98
CA ILE A 8 -2.21 18.48 -16.98
C ILE A 8 -2.41 17.01 -17.32
N ILE A 9 -1.99 16.12 -16.42
CA ILE A 9 -2.06 14.69 -16.60
C ILE A 9 -3.18 14.12 -15.71
N GLY A 10 -4.17 13.48 -16.34
CA GLY A 10 -5.21 12.73 -15.61
C GLY A 10 -4.65 11.41 -15.10
N THR A 11 -4.80 11.17 -13.81
CA THR A 11 -4.28 9.96 -13.13
C THR A 11 -5.41 9.29 -12.35
N PRO A 12 -6.27 8.46 -13.01
CA PRO A 12 -7.39 7.80 -12.35
C PRO A 12 -6.93 6.69 -11.41
N ASP A 13 -7.86 6.19 -10.59
CA ASP A 13 -7.72 4.96 -9.80
C ASP A 13 -6.62 4.98 -8.72
N GLU A 14 -6.35 6.15 -8.13
CA GLU A 14 -5.36 6.29 -7.06
C GLU A 14 -5.76 5.51 -5.81
N GLU A 15 -7.06 5.49 -5.48
CA GLU A 15 -7.62 4.86 -4.28
C GLU A 15 -7.75 3.32 -4.36
N ALA A 16 -7.44 2.70 -5.50
CA ALA A 16 -7.58 1.27 -5.70
C ALA A 16 -6.33 0.61 -6.29
N MET A 17 -6.08 0.82 -7.59
CA MET A 17 -5.03 0.09 -8.30
C MET A 17 -3.74 0.90 -8.51
N GLY A 18 -3.80 2.23 -8.38
CA GLY A 18 -2.63 3.11 -8.48
C GLY A 18 -2.10 3.24 -9.91
N CYS A 19 -2.85 3.87 -10.81
CA CYS A 19 -2.47 3.93 -12.22
C CYS A 19 -1.16 4.70 -12.49
N LYS A 20 -0.71 5.58 -11.58
CA LYS A 20 0.57 6.27 -11.74
C LYS A 20 1.75 5.29 -11.80
N VAL A 21 1.65 4.12 -11.17
CA VAL A 21 2.65 3.05 -11.29
C VAL A 21 2.74 2.56 -12.74
N ASP A 22 1.60 2.28 -13.37
CA ASP A 22 1.55 1.85 -14.77
C ASP A 22 2.06 2.94 -15.70
N MET A 23 1.71 4.20 -15.43
CA MET A 23 2.21 5.35 -16.19
C MET A 23 3.73 5.53 -16.03
N CYS A 24 4.27 5.32 -14.83
CA CYS A 24 5.72 5.30 -14.57
C CYS A 24 6.41 4.19 -15.38
N ASN A 25 5.84 2.98 -15.38
CA ASN A 25 6.35 1.86 -16.15
C ASN A 25 6.32 2.12 -17.66
N ALA A 26 5.31 2.86 -18.15
CA ALA A 26 5.21 3.33 -19.51
C ALA A 26 6.14 4.51 -19.84
N GLY A 27 6.80 5.10 -18.82
CA GLY A 27 7.75 6.20 -18.99
C GLY A 27 7.12 7.57 -19.16
N VAL A 28 5.84 7.73 -18.83
CA VAL A 28 5.08 8.99 -19.02
C VAL A 28 5.75 10.17 -18.32
N PHE A 29 6.35 9.96 -17.13
CA PHE A 29 6.92 11.04 -16.32
C PHE A 29 8.41 11.31 -16.58
N LYS A 30 9.08 10.54 -17.44
CA LYS A 30 10.55 10.65 -17.66
C LYS A 30 10.99 11.94 -18.35
N GLU A 31 10.10 12.58 -19.10
CA GLU A 31 10.40 13.79 -19.85
C GLU A 31 10.08 15.08 -19.07
N TYR A 32 9.53 14.96 -17.86
CA TYR A 32 9.19 16.10 -17.01
C TYR A 32 10.31 16.41 -16.03
N ASP A 33 10.59 17.70 -15.86
CA ASP A 33 11.54 18.18 -14.85
C ASP A 33 10.95 18.16 -13.44
N PHE A 34 9.62 18.37 -13.34
CA PHE A 34 8.93 18.49 -12.07
C PHE A 34 7.45 18.11 -12.18
N ALA A 35 6.93 17.37 -11.22
CA ALA A 35 5.52 17.02 -11.08
C ALA A 35 4.96 17.57 -9.77
N ILE A 36 3.77 18.16 -9.80
CA ILE A 36 3.01 18.57 -8.61
C ILE A 36 1.67 17.87 -8.64
N MET A 37 1.33 17.25 -7.52
CA MET A 37 -0.02 16.75 -7.25
C MET A 37 -0.63 17.53 -6.09
N VAL A 38 -1.90 17.85 -6.18
CA VAL A 38 -2.69 18.45 -5.09
C VAL A 38 -3.61 17.37 -4.54
N HIS A 39 -3.57 17.17 -3.23
CA HIS A 39 -4.42 16.23 -2.52
C HIS A 39 -5.18 16.95 -1.40
N LEU A 40 -6.44 16.61 -1.21
CA LEU A 40 -7.24 17.15 -0.09
C LEU A 40 -6.80 16.47 1.21
N ASP A 41 -6.65 17.26 2.27
CA ASP A 41 -6.43 16.77 3.63
C ASP A 41 -7.47 17.37 4.58
N GLY A 42 -7.79 16.65 5.63
CA GLY A 42 -8.81 17.05 6.60
C GLY A 42 -8.38 18.16 7.56
N GLU A 43 -7.09 18.37 7.76
CA GLU A 43 -6.61 19.19 8.88
C GLU A 43 -5.69 20.34 8.47
N GLU A 44 -4.71 20.12 7.61
CA GLU A 44 -3.63 21.09 7.39
C GLU A 44 -3.27 21.28 5.92
N THR A 45 -2.92 22.50 5.54
CA THR A 45 -2.24 22.77 4.27
C THR A 45 -0.73 22.54 4.45
N ARG A 46 -0.10 21.71 3.60
CA ARG A 46 1.32 21.42 3.64
C ARG A 46 1.95 21.38 2.24
N PRO A 47 3.20 21.83 2.10
CA PRO A 47 3.86 21.95 0.80
C PRO A 47 4.27 20.61 0.20
N ASN A 48 4.37 19.56 1.01
CA ASN A 48 4.78 18.22 0.59
C ASN A 48 4.36 17.17 1.63
N SER A 49 4.49 15.89 1.28
CA SER A 49 4.07 14.77 2.11
C SER A 49 5.11 13.65 2.10
N GLN A 50 5.14 12.86 3.17
CA GLN A 50 5.92 11.62 3.25
C GLN A 50 4.98 10.43 3.07
N PHE A 51 5.33 9.54 2.16
CA PHE A 51 4.57 8.32 1.91
C PHE A 51 5.40 7.07 2.16
N LEU A 52 4.72 6.03 2.62
CA LEU A 52 5.27 4.71 2.79
C LEU A 52 5.19 3.93 1.47
N ALA A 53 6.22 3.16 1.18
CA ALA A 53 6.11 2.09 0.21
C ALA A 53 5.07 1.06 0.67
N LEU A 54 4.36 0.47 -0.28
CA LEU A 54 3.22 -0.42 -0.04
C LEU A 54 3.28 -1.62 -0.98
N ASP A 55 3.10 -2.81 -0.40
CA ASP A 55 2.70 -4.01 -1.13
C ASP A 55 1.41 -4.58 -0.55
N CYS A 56 0.54 -5.06 -1.40
CA CYS A 56 -0.66 -5.78 -1.01
C CYS A 56 -0.70 -7.16 -1.67
N PHE A 57 -1.01 -8.19 -0.89
CA PHE A 57 -1.08 -9.58 -1.33
C PHE A 57 -2.44 -10.17 -1.03
N ARG A 58 -2.90 -11.04 -1.92
CA ARG A 58 -3.97 -12.00 -1.64
C ARG A 58 -3.41 -13.41 -1.66
N ALA A 59 -3.63 -14.13 -0.56
CA ALA A 59 -3.28 -15.53 -0.40
C ALA A 59 -4.58 -16.36 -0.34
N LYS A 60 -4.78 -17.20 -1.35
CA LYS A 60 -5.96 -18.06 -1.51
C LYS A 60 -5.57 -19.49 -1.15
N TYR A 61 -6.05 -19.96 0.00
CA TYR A 61 -5.78 -21.32 0.49
C TYR A 61 -6.86 -22.27 0.02
N HIS A 62 -6.44 -23.42 -0.49
CA HIS A 62 -7.30 -24.48 -0.97
C HIS A 62 -7.11 -25.74 -0.14
N GLY A 63 -8.20 -26.30 0.31
CA GLY A 63 -8.28 -27.52 1.11
C GLY A 63 -9.27 -28.53 0.54
N LYS A 64 -9.81 -29.36 1.41
CA LYS A 64 -10.77 -30.39 1.06
C LYS A 64 -11.92 -30.39 2.07
N PRO A 65 -13.20 -30.28 1.64
CA PRO A 65 -14.31 -30.25 2.57
C PRO A 65 -14.56 -31.65 3.15
N ALA A 66 -15.07 -31.67 4.38
CA ALA A 66 -15.58 -32.88 5.04
C ALA A 66 -16.59 -32.49 6.11
N HIS A 67 -17.41 -33.47 6.57
CA HIS A 67 -18.29 -33.25 7.69
C HIS A 67 -17.48 -33.16 8.99
N ALA A 68 -17.56 -32.04 9.72
CA ALA A 68 -16.69 -31.77 10.85
C ALA A 68 -16.84 -32.73 12.04
N ALA A 69 -17.99 -33.37 12.21
CA ALA A 69 -18.24 -34.35 13.26
C ALA A 69 -18.23 -35.81 12.79
N GLY A 70 -18.55 -36.03 11.52
CA GLY A 70 -18.67 -37.43 10.98
C GLY A 70 -17.30 -38.01 10.62
N GLU A 71 -16.62 -37.35 9.67
CA GLU A 71 -15.34 -37.84 9.12
C GLU A 71 -14.36 -36.68 8.90
N PRO A 72 -14.02 -35.87 9.92
CA PRO A 72 -13.16 -34.70 9.76
C PRO A 72 -11.76 -35.04 9.23
N TRP A 73 -11.26 -36.25 9.48
CA TRP A 73 -9.97 -36.75 8.99
C TRP A 73 -9.90 -36.92 7.46
N ASN A 74 -11.03 -36.91 6.77
CA ASN A 74 -11.09 -36.92 5.31
C ASN A 74 -10.97 -35.50 4.70
N GLY A 75 -11.01 -34.45 5.53
CA GLY A 75 -10.90 -33.05 5.15
C GLY A 75 -9.51 -32.49 5.27
N VAL A 76 -9.29 -31.34 4.59
CA VAL A 76 -8.13 -30.45 4.77
C VAL A 76 -8.68 -29.04 4.95
N ASN A 77 -8.46 -28.46 6.12
CA ASN A 77 -9.04 -27.18 6.49
C ASN A 77 -8.22 -26.00 5.91
N ALA A 78 -8.75 -25.33 4.89
CA ALA A 78 -8.10 -24.18 4.26
C ALA A 78 -7.92 -22.99 5.23
N VAL A 79 -8.83 -22.82 6.20
CA VAL A 79 -8.74 -21.73 7.18
C VAL A 79 -7.56 -21.91 8.14
N ASN A 80 -7.10 -23.15 8.37
CA ASN A 80 -5.88 -23.37 9.15
C ASN A 80 -4.66 -22.72 8.48
N GLY A 81 -4.57 -22.73 7.15
CA GLY A 81 -3.52 -22.03 6.39
C GLY A 81 -3.59 -20.52 6.61
N VAL A 82 -4.78 -19.94 6.51
CA VAL A 82 -5.03 -18.51 6.77
C VAL A 82 -4.60 -18.13 8.19
N GLN A 83 -5.06 -18.89 9.20
CA GLN A 83 -4.76 -18.62 10.61
C GLN A 83 -3.27 -18.75 10.91
N LEU A 84 -2.63 -19.80 10.39
CA LEU A 84 -1.20 -20.02 10.60
C LEU A 84 -0.34 -18.91 9.95
N ALA A 85 -0.73 -18.45 8.77
CA ALA A 85 -0.06 -17.32 8.10
C ALA A 85 -0.17 -16.03 8.93
N ILE A 86 -1.35 -15.69 9.45
CA ILE A 86 -1.54 -14.53 10.33
C ILE A 86 -0.67 -14.69 11.59
N HIS A 87 -0.69 -15.86 12.22
CA HIS A 87 0.09 -16.13 13.43
C HIS A 87 1.60 -15.99 13.21
N ALA A 88 2.10 -16.48 12.07
CA ALA A 88 3.51 -16.35 11.71
C ALA A 88 3.91 -14.88 11.47
N MET A 89 3.05 -14.09 10.82
CA MET A 89 3.28 -12.64 10.66
C MET A 89 3.24 -11.91 12.01
N ASP A 90 2.35 -12.28 12.91
CA ASP A 90 2.30 -11.69 14.27
C ASP A 90 3.56 -12.00 15.09
N MET A 91 4.09 -13.20 14.98
CA MET A 91 5.39 -13.55 15.59
C MET A 91 6.54 -12.74 14.97
N MET A 92 6.49 -12.48 13.67
CA MET A 92 7.51 -11.70 12.95
C MET A 92 7.54 -10.22 13.37
N ARG A 93 6.44 -9.64 13.86
CA ARG A 93 6.33 -8.21 14.22
C ARG A 93 7.41 -7.74 15.19
N GLN A 94 7.92 -8.61 16.05
CA GLN A 94 8.98 -8.27 17.00
C GLN A 94 10.34 -8.04 16.32
N GLN A 95 10.58 -8.61 15.15
CA GLN A 95 11.87 -8.62 14.45
C GLN A 95 11.91 -7.71 13.21
N VAL A 96 10.82 -6.98 12.92
CA VAL A 96 10.79 -5.99 11.84
C VAL A 96 11.16 -4.59 12.35
N ARG A 97 11.61 -3.71 11.44
CA ARG A 97 11.92 -2.34 11.79
C ARG A 97 10.67 -1.59 12.30
N PRO A 98 10.82 -0.60 13.21
CA PRO A 98 9.70 0.10 13.85
C PRO A 98 8.71 0.76 12.88
N GLU A 99 9.19 1.19 11.71
CA GLU A 99 8.40 1.87 10.68
C GLU A 99 7.52 0.90 9.86
N THR A 100 7.71 -0.41 10.07
CA THR A 100 6.90 -1.44 9.38
C THR A 100 5.46 -1.43 9.87
N ARG A 101 4.52 -1.54 8.94
CA ARG A 101 3.10 -1.79 9.22
C ARG A 101 2.64 -3.00 8.43
N ILE A 102 1.99 -3.94 9.10
CA ILE A 102 1.41 -5.14 8.50
C ILE A 102 -0.06 -5.18 8.90
N GLY A 103 -0.95 -5.03 7.93
CA GLY A 103 -2.39 -5.20 8.08
C GLY A 103 -2.83 -6.54 7.51
N THR A 104 -3.84 -7.17 8.10
CA THR A 104 -4.40 -8.43 7.63
C THR A 104 -5.92 -8.36 7.62
N TRP A 105 -6.55 -8.91 6.57
CA TRP A 105 -8.00 -9.02 6.46
C TRP A 105 -8.38 -10.40 5.93
N ILE A 106 -9.17 -11.14 6.71
CA ILE A 106 -9.73 -12.43 6.28
C ILE A 106 -10.94 -12.16 5.39
N ILE A 107 -10.79 -12.42 4.08
CA ILE A 107 -11.85 -12.24 3.09
C ILE A 107 -12.83 -13.42 3.14
N ALA A 108 -12.30 -14.65 3.26
CA ALA A 108 -13.09 -15.86 3.32
C ALA A 108 -12.56 -16.83 4.38
N GLY A 109 -13.47 -17.34 5.22
CA GLY A 109 -13.14 -18.20 6.37
C GLY A 109 -14.10 -19.39 6.56
N GLY A 110 -14.68 -19.94 5.48
CA GLY A 110 -15.63 -21.03 5.54
C GLY A 110 -17.09 -20.57 5.51
N THR A 111 -18.03 -21.53 5.53
CA THR A 111 -19.48 -21.29 5.35
C THR A 111 -20.34 -21.75 6.51
N ALA A 112 -19.91 -22.78 7.26
CA ALA A 112 -20.64 -23.34 8.39
C ALA A 112 -19.70 -24.08 9.35
N SER A 113 -20.04 -24.10 10.65
CA SER A 113 -19.22 -24.70 11.69
C SER A 113 -19.14 -26.24 11.62
N ASN A 114 -20.10 -26.89 10.96
CA ASN A 114 -20.16 -28.34 10.78
C ASN A 114 -19.52 -28.82 9.46
N VAL A 115 -18.86 -27.94 8.70
CA VAL A 115 -18.17 -28.27 7.45
C VAL A 115 -16.71 -27.80 7.55
N ILE A 116 -15.76 -28.73 7.30
CA ILE A 116 -14.35 -28.35 7.15
C ILE A 116 -14.21 -27.44 5.92
N PRO A 117 -13.69 -26.20 6.07
CA PRO A 117 -13.58 -25.25 4.97
C PRO A 117 -12.64 -25.72 3.86
N ALA A 118 -13.13 -25.75 2.63
CA ALA A 118 -12.33 -26.08 1.44
C ALA A 118 -11.58 -24.86 0.88
N PHE A 119 -11.98 -23.65 1.28
CA PHE A 119 -11.41 -22.39 0.80
C PHE A 119 -11.27 -21.40 1.94
N GLY A 120 -10.16 -20.68 1.96
CA GLY A 120 -9.91 -19.53 2.82
C GLY A 120 -9.10 -18.47 2.07
N GLU A 121 -9.36 -17.21 2.31
CA GLU A 121 -8.69 -16.11 1.63
C GLU A 121 -8.27 -15.03 2.62
N LEU A 122 -7.03 -14.58 2.48
CA LEU A 122 -6.38 -13.58 3.32
C LEU A 122 -5.82 -12.47 2.43
N GLU A 123 -6.15 -11.21 2.74
CA GLU A 123 -5.45 -10.05 2.21
C GLU A 123 -4.45 -9.55 3.24
N VAL A 124 -3.26 -9.19 2.78
CA VAL A 124 -2.17 -8.66 3.60
C VAL A 124 -1.63 -7.42 2.96
N THR A 125 -1.68 -6.31 3.70
CA THR A 125 -1.05 -5.04 3.34
C THR A 125 0.20 -4.86 4.18
N VAL A 126 1.34 -4.61 3.54
CA VAL A 126 2.60 -4.32 4.22
C VAL A 126 3.19 -3.01 3.74
N ARG A 127 3.66 -2.19 4.68
CA ARG A 127 4.20 -0.84 4.42
C ARG A 127 5.51 -0.62 5.16
N HIS A 128 6.40 0.17 4.55
CA HIS A 128 7.64 0.63 5.15
C HIS A 128 8.10 1.96 4.53
N THR A 129 8.96 2.70 5.23
CA THR A 129 9.55 3.97 4.75
C THR A 129 10.56 3.80 3.62
N GLU A 130 11.06 2.59 3.38
CA GLU A 130 12.08 2.28 2.39
C GLU A 130 11.62 1.13 1.51
N ARG A 131 11.49 1.35 0.20
CA ARG A 131 11.10 0.34 -0.79
C ARG A 131 12.03 -0.88 -0.79
N GLU A 132 13.34 -0.66 -0.67
CA GLU A 132 14.32 -1.74 -0.68
C GLU A 132 14.13 -2.71 0.52
N TYR A 133 13.90 -2.15 1.71
CA TYR A 133 13.60 -2.98 2.89
C TYR A 133 12.27 -3.72 2.73
N LEU A 134 11.25 -3.05 2.19
CA LEU A 134 9.94 -3.66 1.97
C LEU A 134 10.01 -4.83 0.98
N ASN A 135 10.85 -4.76 -0.06
CA ASN A 135 11.05 -5.88 -0.99
C ASN A 135 11.49 -7.16 -0.26
N GLY A 136 12.46 -7.03 0.65
CA GLY A 136 12.93 -8.17 1.46
C GLY A 136 11.84 -8.73 2.38
N LEU A 137 11.04 -7.85 2.97
CA LEU A 137 9.93 -8.22 3.84
C LEU A 137 8.79 -8.91 3.07
N SER A 138 8.48 -8.42 1.87
CA SER A 138 7.49 -9.01 0.97
C SER A 138 7.85 -10.45 0.57
N GLU A 139 9.13 -10.70 0.29
CA GLU A 139 9.59 -12.07 0.03
C GLU A 139 9.51 -12.98 1.28
N GLN A 140 9.71 -12.43 2.46
CA GLN A 140 9.51 -13.19 3.70
C GLN A 140 8.02 -13.52 3.94
N ILE A 141 7.11 -12.58 3.64
CA ILE A 141 5.66 -12.80 3.75
C ILE A 141 5.20 -13.88 2.77
N LYS A 142 5.69 -13.89 1.53
CA LYS A 142 5.40 -14.97 0.57
C LYS A 142 5.81 -16.35 1.11
N LYS A 143 7.00 -16.45 1.71
CA LYS A 143 7.47 -17.69 2.34
C LYS A 143 6.59 -18.10 3.53
N ILE A 144 6.02 -17.15 4.27
CA ILE A 144 5.05 -17.44 5.33
C ILE A 144 3.80 -18.09 4.75
N PHE A 145 3.26 -17.57 3.63
CA PHE A 145 2.10 -18.16 2.99
C PHE A 145 2.37 -19.61 2.54
N GLU A 146 3.49 -19.84 1.88
CA GLU A 146 3.92 -21.17 1.42
C GLU A 146 4.15 -22.12 2.61
N GLY A 147 4.84 -21.64 3.66
CA GLY A 147 5.10 -22.42 4.88
C GLY A 147 3.81 -22.79 5.61
N ALA A 148 2.85 -21.87 5.70
CA ALA A 148 1.54 -22.14 6.29
C ALA A 148 0.76 -23.18 5.50
N ALA A 149 0.79 -23.14 4.17
CA ALA A 149 0.17 -24.15 3.31
C ALA A 149 0.81 -25.52 3.52
N LEU A 150 2.14 -25.59 3.54
CA LEU A 150 2.88 -26.83 3.77
C LEU A 150 2.53 -27.45 5.13
N CYS A 151 2.52 -26.66 6.20
CA CYS A 151 2.24 -27.13 7.55
C CYS A 151 0.80 -27.65 7.72
N THR A 152 -0.16 -27.09 6.97
CA THR A 152 -1.58 -27.42 7.11
C THR A 152 -2.08 -28.41 6.06
N GLY A 153 -1.21 -28.84 5.13
CA GLY A 153 -1.56 -29.75 4.03
C GLY A 153 -2.46 -29.10 2.97
N THR A 154 -2.55 -27.77 2.95
CA THR A 154 -3.28 -27.00 1.93
C THR A 154 -2.38 -26.65 0.77
N THR A 155 -2.95 -26.13 -0.32
CA THR A 155 -2.21 -25.40 -1.34
C THR A 155 -2.54 -23.91 -1.21
N VAL A 156 -1.66 -23.03 -1.73
CA VAL A 156 -1.88 -21.59 -1.70
C VAL A 156 -1.55 -20.98 -3.06
N ASP A 157 -2.42 -20.13 -3.54
CA ASP A 157 -2.14 -19.19 -4.64
C ASP A 157 -1.90 -17.81 -4.04
N VAL A 158 -0.77 -17.20 -4.40
CA VAL A 158 -0.39 -15.86 -3.92
C VAL A 158 -0.29 -14.92 -5.09
N GLU A 159 -1.02 -13.81 -5.03
CA GLU A 159 -1.01 -12.76 -6.04
C GLU A 159 -0.79 -11.39 -5.40
N PHE A 160 -0.18 -10.45 -6.13
CA PHE A 160 -0.26 -9.05 -5.80
C PHE A 160 -1.68 -8.55 -6.05
N TYR A 161 -2.19 -7.75 -5.12
CA TYR A 161 -3.46 -7.05 -5.27
C TYR A 161 -3.19 -5.55 -5.39
N GLY A 162 -3.42 -4.99 -6.58
CA GLY A 162 -3.01 -3.63 -6.90
C GLY A 162 -1.53 -3.51 -7.28
N ASN A 163 -1.12 -2.32 -7.63
CA ASN A 163 0.26 -2.00 -7.95
C ASN A 163 1.10 -1.77 -6.68
N PRO A 164 2.38 -2.12 -6.67
CA PRO A 164 3.29 -1.78 -5.57
C PRO A 164 3.60 -0.28 -5.59
N TYR A 165 3.44 0.40 -4.44
CA TYR A 165 3.80 1.81 -4.32
C TYR A 165 5.20 1.96 -3.74
N ASP A 166 5.97 2.88 -4.30
CA ASP A 166 7.24 3.29 -3.74
C ASP A 166 7.04 4.32 -2.62
N ASP A 167 8.01 4.44 -1.72
CA ASP A 167 8.09 5.55 -0.79
C ASP A 167 8.35 6.86 -1.52
N MET A 168 8.05 7.99 -0.87
CA MET A 168 8.25 9.30 -1.47
C MET A 168 9.73 9.70 -1.43
N ASN A 169 10.35 9.84 -2.59
CA ASN A 169 11.68 10.44 -2.73
C ASN A 169 11.56 11.95 -2.57
N GLN A 170 11.94 12.45 -1.39
CA GLN A 170 11.71 13.84 -0.97
C GLN A 170 12.46 14.87 -1.81
N ASN A 171 11.73 15.83 -2.37
CA ASN A 171 12.31 16.99 -3.08
C ASN A 171 12.33 18.22 -2.19
N ASN A 172 13.36 18.35 -1.35
CA ASN A 172 13.51 19.46 -0.41
C ASN A 172 13.55 20.85 -1.10
N ARG A 173 14.12 20.92 -2.32
CA ARG A 173 14.17 22.18 -3.07
C ARG A 173 12.79 22.57 -3.60
N GLY A 174 12.03 21.62 -4.11
CA GLY A 174 10.66 21.84 -4.54
C GLY A 174 9.76 22.24 -3.37
N THR A 175 9.90 21.55 -2.23
CA THR A 175 9.18 21.88 -1.00
C THR A 175 9.44 23.34 -0.59
N ALA A 176 10.70 23.76 -0.50
CA ALA A 176 11.06 25.14 -0.13
C ALA A 176 10.50 26.19 -1.11
N LEU A 177 10.48 25.89 -2.42
CA LEU A 177 9.90 26.76 -3.42
C LEU A 177 8.37 26.90 -3.25
N ILE A 178 7.70 25.81 -2.96
CA ILE A 178 6.25 25.82 -2.69
C ILE A 178 5.95 26.63 -1.44
N GLU A 179 6.73 26.48 -0.35
CA GLU A 179 6.62 27.27 0.88
C GLU A 179 6.76 28.78 0.59
N GLU A 180 7.75 29.16 -0.21
CA GLU A 180 7.94 30.56 -0.61
C GLU A 180 6.73 31.10 -1.37
N VAL A 181 6.19 30.34 -2.30
CA VAL A 181 4.99 30.72 -3.05
C VAL A 181 3.77 30.85 -2.15
N MET A 182 3.53 29.89 -1.25
CA MET A 182 2.44 29.93 -0.28
C MET A 182 2.53 31.16 0.63
N ALA A 183 3.70 31.45 1.16
CA ALA A 183 3.94 32.61 2.00
C ALA A 183 3.68 33.94 1.25
N ASN A 184 4.14 34.03 -0.01
CA ASN A 184 3.89 35.21 -0.86
C ASN A 184 2.41 35.41 -1.21
N MET A 185 1.63 34.31 -1.24
CA MET A 185 0.18 34.34 -1.44
C MET A 185 -0.58 34.67 -0.14
N GLY A 186 0.09 34.68 1.01
CA GLY A 186 -0.54 34.86 2.32
C GLY A 186 -1.38 33.68 2.78
N LEU A 187 -1.05 32.48 2.29
CA LEU A 187 -1.72 31.25 2.72
C LEU A 187 -1.18 30.82 4.09
N ASP A 188 -2.07 30.32 4.92
CA ASP A 188 -1.70 29.62 6.16
C ASP A 188 -1.34 28.17 5.85
N PHE A 189 -0.16 27.71 6.31
CA PHE A 189 0.33 26.38 6.07
C PHE A 189 1.34 25.94 7.13
N GLU A 190 1.45 24.64 7.34
CA GLU A 190 2.50 24.05 8.17
C GLU A 190 3.74 23.74 7.31
N PRO A 191 4.93 24.20 7.69
CA PRO A 191 6.14 23.99 6.91
C PRO A 191 6.62 22.55 6.90
N GLY A 192 7.33 22.19 5.83
CA GLY A 192 7.90 20.85 5.64
C GLY A 192 6.88 19.82 5.17
N PRO A 193 7.32 18.57 4.98
CA PRO A 193 6.43 17.49 4.59
C PRO A 193 5.54 17.07 5.76
N ALA A 194 4.31 16.65 5.45
CA ALA A 194 3.43 16.00 6.41
C ALA A 194 4.12 14.78 7.06
N ALA A 195 3.75 14.49 8.29
CA ALA A 195 4.20 13.28 8.97
C ALA A 195 3.76 12.02 8.19
N LEU A 196 4.49 10.92 8.37
CA LEU A 196 4.17 9.63 7.77
C LEU A 196 2.73 9.21 8.09
N GLY A 197 1.85 9.20 7.09
CA GLY A 197 0.43 8.91 7.29
C GLY A 197 -0.14 7.85 6.38
N GLY A 198 0.41 7.65 5.19
CA GLY A 198 -0.19 6.79 4.18
C GLY A 198 0.78 6.32 3.11
N SER A 199 0.21 5.82 2.05
CA SER A 199 0.91 5.46 0.81
C SER A 199 0.15 6.08 -0.35
N SER A 200 0.88 6.54 -1.36
CA SER A 200 0.30 7.05 -2.60
C SER A 200 1.23 6.72 -3.77
N ASP A 201 0.64 6.45 -4.92
CA ASP A 201 1.36 6.12 -6.14
C ASP A 201 2.17 7.29 -6.73
N ILE A 202 2.04 8.50 -6.17
CA ILE A 202 2.97 9.62 -6.45
C ILE A 202 4.39 9.31 -5.99
N GLY A 203 4.57 8.41 -5.02
CA GLY A 203 5.87 7.89 -4.63
C GLY A 203 6.64 7.36 -5.83
N ASN A 204 6.00 6.55 -6.68
CA ASN A 204 6.61 6.01 -7.90
C ASN A 204 7.01 7.12 -8.90
N VAL A 205 6.19 8.18 -9.04
CA VAL A 205 6.51 9.35 -9.88
C VAL A 205 7.77 10.05 -9.37
N SER A 206 7.95 10.14 -8.05
CA SER A 206 9.10 10.82 -7.42
C SER A 206 10.46 10.18 -7.74
N TYR A 207 10.48 8.96 -8.27
CA TYR A 207 11.66 8.29 -8.80
C TYR A 207 11.85 8.46 -10.32
N GLN A 208 10.88 9.05 -11.02
CA GLN A 208 10.99 9.34 -12.45
C GLN A 208 11.38 10.79 -12.72
N CYS A 209 10.80 11.73 -11.95
CA CYS A 209 11.12 13.15 -11.97
C CYS A 209 11.00 13.72 -10.56
N ALA A 210 11.48 14.95 -10.35
CA ALA A 210 11.27 15.65 -9.08
C ALA A 210 9.77 15.83 -8.83
N ALA A 211 9.28 15.45 -7.65
CA ALA A 211 7.84 15.50 -7.36
C ALA A 211 7.55 16.07 -5.96
N CYS A 212 6.40 16.72 -5.82
CA CYS A 212 5.81 17.11 -4.54
C CYS A 212 4.32 16.80 -4.56
N LEU A 213 3.79 16.36 -3.41
CA LEU A 213 2.36 16.27 -3.18
C LEU A 213 1.97 17.31 -2.13
N LEU A 214 1.21 18.29 -2.57
CA LEU A 214 0.68 19.38 -1.77
C LEU A 214 -0.61 18.95 -1.10
N TYR A 215 -0.67 18.98 0.22
CA TYR A 215 -1.92 18.90 0.96
C TYR A 215 -2.58 20.27 1.07
N THR A 216 -3.89 20.29 0.85
CA THR A 216 -4.71 21.48 1.07
C THR A 216 -5.72 21.22 2.17
N SER A 217 -6.01 22.25 3.01
CA SER A 217 -7.09 22.14 3.99
C SER A 217 -8.44 21.87 3.29
N PRO A 218 -9.42 21.31 4.01
CA PRO A 218 -10.60 20.69 3.40
C PRO A 218 -11.38 21.66 2.51
N SER A 219 -11.84 21.13 1.40
CA SER A 219 -12.89 21.75 0.60
C SER A 219 -14.14 21.89 1.46
N PRO A 220 -14.98 22.93 1.23
CA PRO A 220 -16.29 23.03 1.88
C PRO A 220 -17.18 21.79 1.77
N ARG A 221 -16.87 20.87 0.82
CA ARG A 221 -17.55 19.57 0.69
C ARG A 221 -17.14 18.52 1.71
N ASP A 222 -16.00 18.70 2.37
CA ASP A 222 -15.48 17.74 3.35
C ASP A 222 -15.88 18.10 4.78
N THR A 223 -16.64 19.17 4.95
CA THR A 223 -17.14 19.68 6.24
C THR A 223 -18.65 19.46 6.45
N GLU A 224 -19.33 18.71 5.58
CA GLU A 224 -20.76 18.38 5.71
C GLU A 224 -21.00 16.97 6.27
#